data_2ac4c184d199342d774d11b17519ef9e
#
_entry.id   2ac4c184d199342d774d11b17519ef9e
#
_cell.length_a   1.000
_cell.length_b   1.000
_cell.length_c   1.000
_cell.angle_alpha   90.00
_cell.angle_beta   90.00
_cell.angle_gamma   90.00
#
_symmetry.space_group_name_H-M   'P 1'
#
loop_
_entity.id
_entity.type
_entity.pdbx_description
1 polymer ?
#
loop_
_entity_poly.entity_id
_entity_poly.type
_entity_poly.pdbx_seq_one_letter_code
_entity_poly.pdbx_strand_id
1 'polypeptide(L)'
;MNLVRLLETRVTQFEMRSQPRLRMAAPDSGFSLVLAEAKQIPPSFYAYLYDRVGRDHHWTSRLLPEKRLAAEIHRAGIAVHVLYADGAPAGWFELDWARKQGETRLVHFGILPEFRGRGLARYLLSEALAAGFAIGNKVMTLETNTLDHPRALQLYEEAGFIAVSMRVVSTRAIDG
;
A
#
# COMPACT_ATOMS: atom_id res chain seq x y z
N MET A 1 -34.04 -4.70 1.54
CA MET A 1 -32.87 -5.60 1.58
C MET A 1 -31.78 -4.99 0.70
N ASN A 2 -30.71 -4.48 1.29
CA ASN A 2 -29.56 -4.08 0.49
C ASN A 2 -28.87 -5.37 0.04
N LEU A 3 -29.00 -5.70 -1.23
CA LEU A 3 -28.27 -6.80 -1.86
C LEU A 3 -26.77 -6.44 -1.85
N VAL A 4 -25.98 -7.21 -1.12
CA VAL A 4 -24.53 -7.07 -1.14
C VAL A 4 -24.04 -7.56 -2.49
N ARG A 5 -23.52 -6.64 -3.33
CA ARG A 5 -22.91 -7.00 -4.60
C ARG A 5 -21.52 -7.58 -4.35
N LEU A 6 -21.29 -8.80 -4.81
CA LEU A 6 -19.97 -9.44 -4.77
C LEU A 6 -19.28 -9.27 -6.13
N LEU A 7 -18.00 -8.98 -6.07
CA LEU A 7 -17.10 -8.91 -7.22
C LEU A 7 -16.10 -10.06 -7.14
N GLU A 8 -15.96 -10.80 -8.23
CA GLU A 8 -14.89 -11.77 -8.37
C GLU A 8 -13.61 -11.06 -8.79
N THR A 9 -12.49 -11.36 -8.14
CA THR A 9 -11.20 -10.79 -8.46
C THR A 9 -10.09 -11.83 -8.38
N ARG A 10 -9.08 -11.69 -9.22
CA ARG A 10 -7.87 -12.50 -9.20
C ARG A 10 -6.82 -11.78 -8.38
N VAL A 11 -6.39 -12.42 -7.29
CA VAL A 11 -5.31 -11.94 -6.42
C VAL A 11 -4.01 -12.60 -6.84
N THR A 12 -2.99 -11.80 -7.10
CA THR A 12 -1.61 -12.26 -7.37
C THR A 12 -0.74 -11.91 -6.16
N GLN A 13 -0.06 -12.91 -5.61
CA GLN A 13 0.95 -12.72 -4.58
C GLN A 13 2.33 -12.56 -5.21
N PHE A 14 3.08 -11.58 -4.75
CA PHE A 14 4.43 -11.25 -5.18
C PHE A 14 5.42 -11.38 -4.05
N GLU A 15 6.65 -11.76 -4.39
CA GLU A 15 7.80 -11.77 -3.48
C GLU A 15 8.99 -11.03 -4.08
N MET A 16 9.79 -10.41 -3.21
CA MET A 16 11.11 -9.88 -3.51
C MET A 16 12.10 -10.36 -2.44
N ARG A 17 13.17 -11.04 -2.83
CA ARG A 17 14.14 -11.66 -1.93
C ARG A 17 15.46 -10.92 -1.81
N SER A 18 15.62 -9.84 -2.56
CA SER A 18 16.81 -8.99 -2.50
C SER A 18 16.42 -7.53 -2.70
N GLN A 19 16.95 -6.68 -1.81
CA GLN A 19 16.75 -5.24 -1.93
C GLN A 19 17.34 -4.74 -3.26
N PRO A 20 16.65 -3.87 -4.00
CA PRO A 20 17.22 -3.21 -5.16
C PRO A 20 18.51 -2.46 -4.81
N ARG A 21 19.51 -2.55 -5.67
CA ARG A 21 20.82 -1.90 -5.43
C ARG A 21 20.75 -0.39 -5.43
N LEU A 22 19.82 0.18 -6.19
CA LEU A 22 19.66 1.62 -6.32
C LEU A 22 18.31 2.04 -5.75
N ARG A 23 18.34 3.04 -4.87
CA ARG A 23 17.17 3.76 -4.42
C ARG A 23 16.84 4.84 -5.44
N MET A 24 15.60 4.97 -5.82
CA MET A 24 15.18 6.02 -6.75
C MET A 24 15.26 7.38 -6.08
N ALA A 25 15.82 8.35 -6.80
CA ALA A 25 15.74 9.75 -6.40
C ALA A 25 14.29 10.26 -6.54
N ALA A 26 13.96 11.27 -5.75
CA ALA A 26 12.69 11.97 -5.90
C ALA A 26 12.57 12.52 -7.33
N PRO A 27 11.42 12.31 -8.00
CA PRO A 27 11.21 12.83 -9.35
C PRO A 27 11.10 14.36 -9.33
N ASP A 28 11.41 14.98 -10.45
CA ASP A 28 11.07 16.39 -10.68
C ASP A 28 9.55 16.49 -10.92
N SER A 29 8.81 16.52 -9.84
CA SER A 29 7.34 16.56 -9.84
C SER A 29 6.77 17.97 -9.76
N GLY A 30 7.63 18.97 -9.56
CA GLY A 30 7.24 20.35 -9.26
C GLY A 30 6.77 20.54 -7.81
N PHE A 31 6.86 19.52 -6.95
CA PHE A 31 6.48 19.57 -5.54
C PHE A 31 7.68 19.41 -4.62
N SER A 32 7.64 20.06 -3.46
CA SER A 32 8.51 19.72 -2.34
C SER A 32 7.98 18.45 -1.69
N LEU A 33 8.75 17.36 -1.76
CA LEU A 33 8.36 16.04 -1.28
C LEU A 33 8.95 15.75 0.11
N VAL A 34 8.11 15.29 1.03
CA VAL A 34 8.51 14.83 2.37
C VAL A 34 7.86 13.49 2.64
N LEU A 35 8.67 12.47 2.95
CA LEU A 35 8.17 11.18 3.44
C LEU A 35 8.33 11.13 4.97
N ALA A 36 7.24 10.84 5.67
CA ALA A 36 7.23 10.75 7.14
C ALA A 36 6.59 9.46 7.62
N GLU A 37 7.18 8.84 8.64
CA GLU A 37 6.54 7.75 9.37
C GLU A 37 5.52 8.34 10.36
N ALA A 38 4.27 7.90 10.25
CA ALA A 38 3.19 8.29 11.15
C ALA A 38 3.07 7.27 12.30
N LYS A 39 3.93 7.38 13.33
CA LYS A 39 4.07 6.40 14.42
C LYS A 39 2.77 6.14 15.20
N GLN A 40 1.94 7.14 15.38
CA GLN A 40 0.64 7.06 16.05
C GLN A 40 -0.40 7.73 15.18
N ILE A 41 -0.56 7.22 13.96
CA ILE A 41 -1.50 7.81 13.01
C ILE A 41 -2.93 7.82 13.60
N PRO A 42 -3.63 8.97 13.63
CA PRO A 42 -5.03 8.98 14.04
C PRO A 42 -5.87 8.07 13.13
N PRO A 43 -6.78 7.24 13.69
CA PRO A 43 -7.63 6.35 12.88
C PRO A 43 -8.41 7.08 11.79
N SER A 44 -8.87 8.31 12.06
CA SER A 44 -9.57 9.14 11.07
C SER A 44 -8.68 9.55 9.90
N PHE A 45 -7.40 9.86 10.15
CA PHE A 45 -6.45 10.19 9.09
C PHE A 45 -6.08 8.94 8.28
N TYR A 46 -5.86 7.80 8.95
CA TYR A 46 -5.66 6.52 8.27
C TYR A 46 -6.85 6.18 7.38
N ALA A 47 -8.07 6.30 7.90
CA ALA A 47 -9.30 6.03 7.15
C ALA A 47 -9.43 6.95 5.91
N TYR A 48 -9.05 8.22 6.03
CA TYR A 48 -8.99 9.14 4.90
C TYR A 48 -8.03 8.64 3.82
N LEU A 49 -6.79 8.30 4.17
CA LEU A 49 -5.80 7.79 3.20
C LEU A 49 -6.26 6.50 2.53
N TYR A 50 -6.81 5.59 3.34
CA TYR A 50 -7.33 4.31 2.89
C TYR A 50 -8.48 4.49 1.89
N ASP A 51 -9.43 5.35 2.20
CA ASP A 51 -10.58 5.64 1.33
C ASP A 51 -10.14 6.33 0.04
N ARG A 52 -9.27 7.34 0.12
CA ARG A 52 -8.83 8.12 -1.06
C ARG A 52 -8.10 7.26 -2.10
N VAL A 53 -7.38 6.23 -1.67
CA VAL A 53 -6.70 5.32 -2.59
C VAL A 53 -7.55 4.11 -2.91
N GLY A 54 -8.21 3.52 -1.92
CA GLY A 54 -8.78 2.19 -2.01
C GLY A 54 -10.26 2.12 -2.44
N ARG A 55 -11.03 3.22 -2.35
CA ARG A 55 -12.46 3.21 -2.68
C ARG A 55 -12.73 2.70 -4.09
N ASP A 56 -12.04 3.26 -5.08
CA ASP A 56 -12.20 2.90 -6.49
C ASP A 56 -11.72 1.47 -6.80
N HIS A 57 -10.99 0.86 -5.86
CA HIS A 57 -10.44 -0.49 -5.96
C HIS A 57 -11.15 -1.49 -5.04
N HIS A 58 -12.24 -1.06 -4.41
CA HIS A 58 -13.06 -1.88 -3.50
C HIS A 58 -12.26 -2.48 -2.34
N TRP A 59 -11.31 -1.73 -1.77
CA TRP A 59 -10.59 -2.13 -0.58
C TRP A 59 -11.53 -2.17 0.64
N THR A 60 -11.61 -3.30 1.31
CA THR A 60 -12.56 -3.50 2.42
C THR A 60 -11.91 -3.90 3.74
N SER A 61 -10.64 -4.32 3.72
CA SER A 61 -9.96 -4.91 4.89
C SER A 61 -9.83 -3.98 6.11
N ARG A 62 -9.89 -2.67 5.91
CA ARG A 62 -9.79 -1.65 6.96
C ARG A 62 -11.08 -0.86 7.19
N LEU A 63 -12.18 -1.27 6.57
CA LEU A 63 -13.51 -0.72 6.86
C LEU A 63 -14.02 -1.28 8.20
N LEU A 64 -13.44 -0.82 9.29
CA LEU A 64 -13.63 -1.30 10.65
C LEU A 64 -14.14 -0.18 11.55
N PRO A 65 -14.88 -0.49 12.62
CA PRO A 65 -15.17 0.48 13.68
C PRO A 65 -13.85 1.06 14.24
N GLU A 66 -13.87 2.34 14.61
CA GLU A 66 -12.67 3.11 15.00
C GLU A 66 -11.76 2.41 16.01
N LYS A 67 -12.34 1.83 17.07
CA LYS A 67 -11.56 1.10 18.10
C LYS A 67 -10.83 -0.12 17.52
N ARG A 68 -11.46 -0.84 16.61
CA ARG A 68 -10.86 -2.01 15.96
C ARG A 68 -9.81 -1.58 14.94
N LEU A 69 -10.07 -0.50 14.20
CA LEU A 69 -9.09 0.07 13.30
C LEU A 69 -7.84 0.52 14.05
N ALA A 70 -8.00 1.27 15.15
CA ALA A 70 -6.89 1.69 16.00
C ALA A 70 -6.06 0.50 16.51
N ALA A 71 -6.71 -0.57 16.97
CA ALA A 71 -6.02 -1.77 17.43
C ALA A 71 -5.21 -2.45 16.31
N GLU A 72 -5.70 -2.45 15.08
CA GLU A 72 -4.99 -3.02 13.93
C GLU A 72 -3.78 -2.17 13.50
N ILE A 73 -3.96 -0.87 13.38
CA ILE A 73 -2.91 0.02 12.83
C ILE A 73 -1.85 0.43 13.85
N HIS A 74 -2.14 0.30 15.15
CA HIS A 74 -1.19 0.63 16.23
C HIS A 74 -0.52 -0.59 16.86
N ARG A 75 -0.80 -1.80 16.38
CA ARG A 75 -0.13 -2.99 16.91
C ARG A 75 1.35 -3.00 16.55
N ALA A 76 2.16 -3.66 17.38
CA ALA A 76 3.57 -3.84 17.10
C ALA A 76 3.75 -4.56 15.76
N GLY A 77 4.75 -4.14 14.99
CA GLY A 77 5.05 -4.72 13.68
C GLY A 77 4.26 -4.11 12.51
N ILE A 78 3.56 -2.98 12.74
CA ILE A 78 2.96 -2.15 11.70
C ILE A 78 3.70 -0.81 11.63
N ALA A 79 3.99 -0.34 10.42
CA ALA A 79 4.42 1.03 10.17
C ALA A 79 3.65 1.64 9.00
N VAL A 80 3.19 2.86 9.19
CA VAL A 80 2.52 3.67 8.16
C VAL A 80 3.41 4.84 7.80
N HIS A 81 3.66 5.02 6.51
CA HIS A 81 4.42 6.15 5.98
C HIS A 81 3.55 6.97 5.04
N VAL A 82 3.62 8.26 5.15
CA VAL A 82 2.86 9.21 4.32
C VAL A 82 3.82 10.09 3.54
N LEU A 83 3.63 10.15 2.23
CA LEU A 83 4.31 11.07 1.34
C LEU A 83 3.49 12.35 1.24
N TYR A 84 4.11 13.46 1.57
CA TYR A 84 3.54 14.79 1.44
C TYR A 84 4.15 15.49 0.22
N ALA A 85 3.31 16.18 -0.54
CA ALA A 85 3.69 17.06 -1.64
C ALA A 85 3.22 18.47 -1.29
N ASP A 86 4.14 19.42 -1.13
CA ASP A 86 3.87 20.79 -0.66
C ASP A 86 3.00 20.83 0.61
N GLY A 87 3.22 19.87 1.53
CA GLY A 87 2.49 19.76 2.78
C GLY A 87 1.15 19.04 2.71
N ALA A 88 0.65 18.68 1.54
CA ALA A 88 -0.57 17.89 1.37
C ALA A 88 -0.26 16.39 1.25
N PRO A 89 -1.07 15.48 1.84
CA PRO A 89 -0.91 14.05 1.65
C PRO A 89 -1.06 13.67 0.17
N ALA A 90 -0.02 13.05 -0.40
CA ALA A 90 0.03 12.70 -1.83
C ALA A 90 0.06 11.20 -2.09
N GLY A 91 0.54 10.43 -1.13
CA GLY A 91 0.63 8.98 -1.20
C GLY A 91 0.96 8.39 0.15
N TRP A 92 0.87 7.07 0.26
CA TRP A 92 1.17 6.39 1.51
C TRP A 92 1.42 4.91 1.30
N PHE A 93 2.05 4.29 2.29
CA PHE A 93 2.16 2.84 2.36
C PHE A 93 2.13 2.33 3.80
N GLU A 94 1.74 1.07 3.96
CA GLU A 94 1.71 0.34 5.23
C GLU A 94 2.57 -0.92 5.12
N LEU A 95 3.46 -1.12 6.09
CA LEU A 95 4.28 -2.30 6.24
C LEU A 95 3.80 -3.12 7.44
N ASP A 96 3.81 -4.46 7.30
CA ASP A 96 3.52 -5.41 8.36
C ASP A 96 4.60 -6.50 8.39
N TRP A 97 5.34 -6.61 9.50
CA TRP A 97 6.36 -7.64 9.72
C TRP A 97 6.09 -8.53 10.94
N ALA A 98 4.94 -8.36 11.58
CA ALA A 98 4.53 -9.20 12.71
C ALA A 98 3.72 -10.42 12.29
N ARG A 99 3.10 -10.40 11.11
CA ARG A 99 2.18 -11.46 10.67
C ARG A 99 2.89 -12.77 10.34
N LYS A 100 4.07 -12.70 9.74
CA LYS A 100 4.87 -13.87 9.37
C LYS A 100 6.34 -13.60 9.61
N GLN A 101 6.97 -14.47 10.39
CA GLN A 101 8.39 -14.35 10.72
C GLN A 101 9.26 -14.40 9.46
N GLY A 102 10.22 -13.47 9.36
CA GLY A 102 11.15 -13.39 8.24
C GLY A 102 10.61 -12.66 7.00
N GLU A 103 9.36 -12.23 7.03
CA GLU A 103 8.74 -11.47 5.94
C GLU A 103 8.34 -10.07 6.39
N THR A 104 8.48 -9.10 5.48
CA THR A 104 7.85 -7.79 5.56
C THR A 104 6.83 -7.67 4.44
N ARG A 105 5.57 -7.48 4.79
CA ARG A 105 4.51 -7.30 3.82
C ARG A 105 4.25 -5.82 3.56
N LEU A 106 4.22 -5.43 2.29
CA LEU A 106 3.64 -4.17 1.84
C LEU A 106 2.12 -4.39 1.75
N VAL A 107 1.39 -3.92 2.79
CA VAL A 107 -0.04 -4.23 2.95
C VAL A 107 -0.90 -3.34 2.09
N HIS A 108 -0.66 -2.03 2.17
CA HIS A 108 -1.34 -1.00 1.39
C HIS A 108 -0.30 -0.07 0.79
N PHE A 109 -0.59 0.39 -0.42
CA PHE A 109 0.30 1.27 -1.18
C PHE A 109 -0.52 2.03 -2.20
N GLY A 110 -0.30 3.34 -2.32
CA GLY A 110 -0.91 4.09 -3.40
C GLY A 110 -0.64 5.58 -3.37
N ILE A 111 -0.96 6.20 -4.49
CA ILE A 111 -0.91 7.64 -4.71
C ILE A 111 -2.34 8.16 -4.74
N LEU A 112 -2.61 9.25 -4.00
CA LEU A 112 -3.90 9.89 -4.01
C LEU A 112 -4.23 10.40 -5.42
N PRO A 113 -5.50 10.36 -5.83
CA PRO A 113 -5.91 10.66 -7.21
C PRO A 113 -5.37 11.99 -7.75
N GLU A 114 -5.34 13.03 -6.93
CA GLU A 114 -4.90 14.38 -7.29
C GLU A 114 -3.41 14.47 -7.67
N PHE A 115 -2.61 13.50 -7.23
CA PHE A 115 -1.14 13.46 -7.40
C PHE A 115 -0.68 12.39 -8.39
N ARG A 116 -1.59 11.68 -9.03
CA ARG A 116 -1.26 10.65 -10.04
C ARG A 116 -0.66 11.28 -11.30
N GLY A 117 0.08 10.48 -12.06
CA GLY A 117 0.68 10.91 -13.33
C GLY A 117 1.94 11.80 -13.19
N ARG A 118 2.53 11.88 -11.99
CA ARG A 118 3.71 12.71 -11.71
C ARG A 118 4.96 11.93 -11.32
N GLY A 119 4.97 10.62 -11.60
CA GLY A 119 6.11 9.76 -11.30
C GLY A 119 6.26 9.37 -9.83
N LEU A 120 5.33 9.76 -8.95
CA LEU A 120 5.44 9.55 -7.51
C LEU A 120 5.33 8.09 -7.10
N ALA A 121 4.61 7.25 -7.85
CA ALA A 121 4.40 5.85 -7.49
C ALA A 121 5.70 5.04 -7.46
N ARG A 122 6.57 5.21 -8.46
CA ARG A 122 7.87 4.52 -8.51
C ARG A 122 8.80 4.98 -7.37
N TYR A 123 8.81 6.29 -7.11
CA TYR A 123 9.57 6.85 -6.00
C TYR A 123 9.08 6.31 -4.66
N LEU A 124 7.76 6.39 -4.40
CA LEU A 124 7.17 5.91 -3.15
C LEU A 124 7.39 4.41 -2.95
N LEU A 125 7.32 3.59 -4.01
CA LEU A 125 7.61 2.16 -3.94
C LEU A 125 9.08 1.91 -3.59
N SER A 126 10.02 2.66 -4.17
CA SER A 126 11.44 2.59 -3.81
C SER A 126 11.68 2.91 -2.34
N GLU A 127 10.99 3.91 -1.80
CA GLU A 127 11.03 4.25 -0.37
C GLU A 127 10.43 3.14 0.51
N ALA A 128 9.31 2.56 0.09
CA ALA A 128 8.68 1.43 0.79
C ALA A 128 9.60 0.20 0.84
N LEU A 129 10.29 -0.10 -0.27
CA LEU A 129 11.28 -1.18 -0.33
C LEU A 129 12.46 -0.91 0.61
N ALA A 130 12.99 0.31 0.60
CA ALA A 130 14.09 0.70 1.49
C ALA A 130 13.68 0.57 2.97
N ALA A 131 12.50 1.07 3.35
CA ALA A 131 11.96 0.96 4.70
C ALA A 131 11.70 -0.50 5.09
N GLY A 132 11.12 -1.29 4.19
CA GLY A 132 10.78 -2.69 4.45
C GLY A 132 12.00 -3.58 4.66
N PHE A 133 13.04 -3.45 3.83
CA PHE A 133 14.30 -4.21 4.01
C PHE A 133 15.13 -3.72 5.20
N ALA A 134 15.00 -2.45 5.60
CA ALA A 134 15.67 -1.90 6.78
C ALA A 134 15.20 -2.56 8.09
N ILE A 135 14.03 -3.21 8.11
CA ILE A 135 13.54 -4.01 9.25
C ILE A 135 14.43 -5.24 9.49
N GLY A 136 15.15 -5.71 8.48
CA GLY A 136 16.07 -6.84 8.58
C GLY A 136 15.51 -8.19 8.11
N ASN A 137 14.28 -8.23 7.65
CA ASN A 137 13.70 -9.41 7.02
C ASN A 137 14.27 -9.64 5.61
N LYS A 138 14.34 -10.91 5.21
CA LYS A 138 14.95 -11.30 3.92
C LYS A 138 14.00 -11.26 2.74
N VAL A 139 12.70 -11.19 3.01
CA VAL A 139 11.66 -11.26 1.99
C VAL A 139 10.68 -10.13 2.18
N MET A 140 10.42 -9.40 1.12
CA MET A 140 9.24 -8.54 1.04
C MET A 140 8.15 -9.20 0.20
N THR A 141 6.92 -9.07 0.67
CA THR A 141 5.74 -9.62 -0.01
C THR A 141 4.69 -8.54 -0.23
N LEU A 142 3.87 -8.73 -1.24
CA LEU A 142 2.65 -7.95 -1.45
C LEU A 142 1.62 -8.78 -2.19
N GLU A 143 0.38 -8.32 -2.14
CA GLU A 143 -0.69 -8.82 -2.99
C GLU A 143 -1.29 -7.67 -3.79
N THR A 144 -1.62 -7.92 -5.05
CA THR A 144 -2.45 -7.06 -5.88
C THR A 144 -3.54 -7.88 -6.55
N ASN A 145 -4.60 -7.23 -6.98
CA ASN A 145 -5.72 -7.91 -7.59
C ASN A 145 -6.23 -7.15 -8.83
N THR A 146 -7.10 -7.78 -9.59
CA THR A 146 -7.61 -7.23 -10.86
C THR A 146 -8.52 -6.01 -10.69
N LEU A 147 -8.90 -5.64 -9.46
CA LEU A 147 -9.66 -4.42 -9.15
C LEU A 147 -8.73 -3.26 -8.77
N ASP A 148 -7.44 -3.51 -8.52
CA ASP A 148 -6.45 -2.47 -8.25
C ASP A 148 -6.20 -1.61 -9.51
N HIS A 149 -5.45 -0.53 -9.32
CA HIS A 149 -5.09 0.34 -10.43
C HIS A 149 -4.48 -0.46 -11.58
N PRO A 150 -4.87 -0.24 -12.87
CA PRO A 150 -4.43 -1.05 -14.01
C PRO A 150 -2.91 -1.18 -14.17
N ARG A 151 -2.14 -0.20 -13.67
CA ARG A 151 -0.67 -0.21 -13.72
C ARG A 151 0.00 -0.82 -12.50
N ALA A 152 -0.75 -1.28 -11.49
CA ALA A 152 -0.17 -1.79 -10.25
C ALA A 152 0.70 -3.02 -10.49
N LEU A 153 0.20 -3.99 -11.25
CA LEU A 153 0.94 -5.21 -11.57
C LEU A 153 2.27 -4.89 -12.25
N GLN A 154 2.24 -4.09 -13.31
CA GLN A 154 3.45 -3.69 -14.05
C GLN A 154 4.44 -2.94 -13.14
N LEU A 155 3.95 -2.05 -12.27
CA LEU A 155 4.79 -1.30 -11.33
C LEU A 155 5.59 -2.25 -10.41
N TYR A 156 4.95 -3.30 -9.89
CA TYR A 156 5.61 -4.27 -9.02
C TYR A 156 6.60 -5.16 -9.77
N GLU A 157 6.25 -5.62 -10.96
CA GLU A 157 7.15 -6.40 -11.81
C GLU A 157 8.39 -5.60 -12.22
N GLU A 158 8.22 -4.34 -12.64
CA GLU A 158 9.31 -3.44 -12.97
C GLU A 158 10.22 -3.13 -11.77
N ALA A 159 9.68 -3.14 -10.56
CA ALA A 159 10.46 -2.97 -9.33
C ALA A 159 11.27 -4.21 -8.96
N GLY A 160 10.99 -5.38 -9.56
CA GLY A 160 11.70 -6.63 -9.34
C GLY A 160 10.96 -7.65 -8.47
N PHE A 161 9.68 -7.43 -8.19
CA PHE A 161 8.84 -8.46 -7.59
C PHE A 161 8.54 -9.58 -8.56
N ILE A 162 8.48 -10.82 -8.05
CA ILE A 162 8.16 -12.01 -8.82
C ILE A 162 6.84 -12.58 -8.33
N ALA A 163 5.91 -12.84 -9.25
CA ALA A 163 4.65 -13.51 -8.94
C ALA A 163 4.90 -14.96 -8.53
N VAL A 164 4.38 -15.34 -7.36
CA VAL A 164 4.60 -16.69 -6.78
C VAL A 164 3.32 -17.50 -6.66
N SER A 165 2.17 -16.86 -6.60
CA SER A 165 0.88 -17.56 -6.59
C SER A 165 -0.25 -16.67 -7.08
N MET A 166 -1.35 -17.32 -7.48
CA MET A 166 -2.58 -16.67 -7.92
C MET A 166 -3.78 -17.42 -7.35
N ARG A 167 -4.81 -16.66 -6.93
CA ARG A 167 -6.10 -17.23 -6.51
C ARG A 167 -7.24 -16.32 -6.90
N VAL A 168 -8.41 -16.91 -7.07
CA VAL A 168 -9.66 -16.16 -7.29
C VAL A 168 -10.39 -16.02 -5.97
N VAL A 169 -10.85 -14.82 -5.64
CA VAL A 169 -11.62 -14.51 -4.45
C VAL A 169 -12.81 -13.64 -4.79
N SER A 170 -13.83 -13.67 -3.91
CA SER A 170 -14.94 -12.73 -3.97
C SER A 170 -14.75 -11.63 -2.93
N THR A 171 -14.95 -10.40 -3.33
CA THR A 171 -14.93 -9.23 -2.44
C THR A 171 -16.24 -8.46 -2.52
N ARG A 172 -16.58 -7.71 -1.47
CA ARG A 172 -17.75 -6.84 -1.47
C ARG A 172 -17.47 -5.60 -2.34
N ALA A 173 -18.41 -5.26 -3.22
CA ALA A 173 -18.38 -3.97 -3.89
C ALA A 173 -18.60 -2.84 -2.88
N ILE A 174 -17.89 -1.74 -3.05
CA ILE A 174 -18.18 -0.47 -2.40
C ILE A 174 -19.02 0.29 -3.43
N ASP A 175 -20.30 0.46 -3.11
CA ASP A 175 -21.19 1.29 -3.91
C ASP A 175 -20.98 2.75 -3.49
N GLY A 176 -20.89 3.63 -4.47
CA GLY A 176 -20.61 5.06 -4.30
C GLY A 176 -21.72 5.82 -3.58
#